data_1b581f401c720b1ef9b82ad3197c5dc6
#
_entry.id   1b581f401c720b1ef9b82ad3197c5dc6
#
_cell.length_a   1.000
_cell.length_b   1.000
_cell.length_c   1.000
_cell.angle_alpha   90.00
_cell.angle_beta   90.00
_cell.angle_gamma   90.00
#
_symmetry.space_group_name_H-M   'P 1'
#
loop_
_entity.id
_entity.type
_entity.pdbx_description
1 polymer ?
#
loop_
_entity_poly.entity_id
_entity_poly.type
_entity_poly.pdbx_seq_one_letter_code
_entity_poly.pdbx_strand_id
1 'polypeptide(L)'
;MSGAALAPVVRVRAASPETLYNGITLGTPWPPRRRYPDEQPVTPPYLLDPPAVIPIDIGRQLFVDDFLIEESSLLRTWHRAEYHPGNPILKPDTAWENRDPTAERQNLKLNPAAMVFSDGVFYDPRDRQFKMWYMAGYGTSTCLATSTDGVSWTRPAFDVVPGTNIVHNEFRDSSTVWIDPFDPDPRRRYKMSYWYDNAILLFTSADGIHWTKLGTAARAFDRSTFFYNPFRKVWVFSLRGTDYPGGGLNSRYRLYWESPEFSARNSWSGYEPVAWTRADAYDRPRPGMTQPAELYNLDCAGYESLVMGLFSVWRGEYDTREKINDLTLGFSRDGFHWTRDDRTPFIPVSDTEGAWNWANIQSAGGCCVIVGDTLHFYVSGRQGEPGTNRPGVCSTGLATLRRDGFASMDWRRDDRRPRVLSRSGIQGGFLTTRTITFSGSHLFVNADVAGELRIEVLDESGRTIAPFARENCKPLRANSTRARIEWAAGALGSLAGRRVKLRFWLDEGRLYAFWVSAWPSGESRGAVAGGGPEFPGPFDDRPASR
;
A
#
# COMPACT_ATOMS: atom_id res chain seq x y z
N MET A 1 -29.27 7.66 60.10
CA MET A 1 -27.86 7.49 59.70
C MET A 1 -27.86 6.60 58.49
N SER A 2 -27.72 7.22 57.32
CA SER A 2 -27.73 6.51 56.03
C SER A 2 -26.28 6.36 55.57
N GLY A 3 -25.79 5.13 55.56
CA GLY A 3 -24.44 4.80 55.08
C GLY A 3 -24.41 4.74 53.54
N ALA A 4 -23.73 5.69 52.92
CA ALA A 4 -23.45 5.63 51.49
C ALA A 4 -22.34 4.61 51.24
N ALA A 5 -22.67 3.53 50.52
CA ALA A 5 -21.71 2.57 50.05
C ALA A 5 -20.91 3.18 48.86
N LEU A 6 -19.61 3.34 49.03
CA LEU A 6 -18.69 3.71 47.96
C LEU A 6 -18.59 2.57 46.95
N ALA A 7 -18.94 2.85 45.69
CA ALA A 7 -18.73 1.91 44.58
C ALA A 7 -17.23 1.68 44.39
N PRO A 8 -16.80 0.44 44.04
CA PRO A 8 -15.40 0.13 43.81
C PRO A 8 -14.91 0.86 42.57
N VAL A 9 -13.84 1.65 42.72
CA VAL A 9 -13.08 2.23 41.61
C VAL A 9 -12.39 1.08 40.88
N VAL A 10 -12.94 0.67 39.74
CA VAL A 10 -12.27 -0.26 38.84
C VAL A 10 -11.04 0.48 38.28
N ARG A 11 -9.86 0.19 38.82
CA ARG A 11 -8.60 0.58 38.22
C ARG A 11 -8.47 -0.17 36.90
N VAL A 12 -8.76 0.49 35.79
CA VAL A 12 -8.36 0.04 34.46
C VAL A 12 -6.84 -0.05 34.47
N ARG A 13 -6.31 -1.26 34.48
CA ARG A 13 -4.87 -1.50 34.34
C ARG A 13 -4.49 -0.97 32.96
N ALA A 14 -3.64 0.06 32.89
CA ALA A 14 -3.11 0.52 31.61
C ALA A 14 -2.49 -0.69 30.90
N ALA A 15 -2.97 -0.99 29.68
CA ALA A 15 -2.37 -2.03 28.87
C ALA A 15 -0.90 -1.69 28.64
N SER A 16 -0.02 -2.68 28.72
CA SER A 16 1.40 -2.50 28.38
C SER A 16 1.50 -1.99 26.94
N PRO A 17 2.44 -1.08 26.64
CA PRO A 17 2.65 -0.60 25.28
C PRO A 17 2.89 -1.79 24.32
N GLU A 18 2.23 -1.79 23.17
CA GLU A 18 2.43 -2.80 22.13
C GLU A 18 3.77 -2.53 21.43
N THR A 19 4.64 -3.54 21.33
CA THR A 19 5.86 -3.47 20.53
C THR A 19 5.67 -4.30 19.27
N LEU A 20 5.90 -3.69 18.11
CA LEU A 20 5.72 -4.29 16.81
C LEU A 20 6.91 -5.20 16.43
N TYR A 21 6.70 -6.00 15.39
CA TYR A 21 7.69 -6.92 14.80
C TYR A 21 9.03 -6.25 14.44
N ASN A 22 9.04 -4.95 14.14
CA ASN A 22 10.20 -4.15 13.75
C ASN A 22 10.82 -3.36 14.92
N GLY A 23 10.40 -3.65 16.15
CA GLY A 23 10.90 -3.03 17.37
C GLY A 23 10.26 -1.69 17.75
N ILE A 24 9.37 -1.13 16.91
CA ILE A 24 8.66 0.10 17.24
C ILE A 24 7.69 -0.17 18.38
N THR A 25 7.77 0.65 19.44
CA THR A 25 6.80 0.64 20.55
C THR A 25 5.75 1.70 20.31
N LEU A 26 4.48 1.27 20.25
CA LEU A 26 3.36 2.18 20.01
C LEU A 26 3.10 3.08 21.22
N GLY A 27 2.72 4.32 20.96
CA GLY A 27 2.35 5.27 22.00
C GLY A 27 1.08 4.87 22.77
N THR A 28 0.88 5.47 23.92
CA THR A 28 -0.34 5.28 24.72
C THR A 28 -1.02 6.62 24.94
N PRO A 29 -2.29 6.82 24.52
CA PRO A 29 -3.17 5.85 23.85
C PRO A 29 -2.79 5.58 22.40
N TRP A 30 -3.20 4.41 21.89
CA TRP A 30 -3.11 4.06 20.48
C TRP A 30 -4.52 3.80 19.91
N PRO A 31 -4.87 4.28 18.70
CA PRO A 31 -4.11 5.25 17.90
C PRO A 31 -4.06 6.64 18.58
N PRO A 32 -3.07 7.51 18.18
CA PRO A 32 -2.97 8.87 18.72
C PRO A 32 -4.25 9.67 18.48
N ARG A 33 -4.78 10.31 19.51
CA ARG A 33 -6.02 11.09 19.41
C ARG A 33 -5.70 12.54 19.08
N ARG A 34 -6.19 13.01 17.95
CA ARG A 34 -6.15 14.41 17.52
C ARG A 34 -7.45 14.76 16.79
N ARG A 35 -7.81 16.03 16.83
CA ARG A 35 -9.05 16.51 16.20
C ARG A 35 -8.93 16.59 14.69
N TYR A 36 -7.78 17.04 14.19
CA TYR A 36 -7.49 17.17 12.76
C TYR A 36 -6.08 16.65 12.45
N PRO A 37 -5.81 16.18 11.22
CA PRO A 37 -4.46 15.87 10.78
C PRO A 37 -3.63 17.15 10.64
N ASP A 38 -2.31 17.02 10.70
CA ASP A 38 -1.40 18.14 10.56
C ASP A 38 -1.41 18.69 9.12
N GLU A 39 -1.35 20.00 8.98
CA GLU A 39 -1.24 20.68 7.69
C GLU A 39 0.19 20.61 7.13
N GLN A 40 1.19 20.72 7.99
CA GLN A 40 2.58 20.57 7.63
C GLN A 40 2.98 19.09 7.65
N PRO A 41 3.91 18.67 6.78
CA PRO A 41 4.49 17.35 6.85
C PRO A 41 5.08 17.08 8.25
N VAL A 42 4.73 15.94 8.83
CA VAL A 42 5.23 15.53 10.15
C VAL A 42 6.12 14.31 9.98
N THR A 43 7.34 14.40 10.51
CA THR A 43 8.23 13.25 10.60
C THR A 43 7.64 12.21 11.55
N PRO A 44 7.43 10.96 11.11
CA PRO A 44 6.96 9.89 11.98
C PRO A 44 7.79 9.73 13.25
N PRO A 45 7.17 9.48 14.42
CA PRO A 45 7.90 9.33 15.68
C PRO A 45 9.02 8.29 15.65
N TYR A 46 8.82 7.19 14.95
CA TYR A 46 9.80 6.12 14.79
C TYR A 46 11.04 6.51 13.93
N LEU A 47 11.01 7.62 13.21
CA LEU A 47 12.17 8.20 12.53
C LEU A 47 12.92 9.18 13.42
N LEU A 48 12.22 9.85 14.34
CA LEU A 48 12.83 10.77 15.32
C LEU A 48 13.54 10.00 16.42
N ASP A 49 12.94 8.90 16.88
CA ASP A 49 13.46 8.02 17.91
C ASP A 49 13.31 6.55 17.46
N PRO A 50 14.18 6.07 16.56
CA PRO A 50 14.12 4.69 16.08
C PRO A 50 14.54 3.71 17.17
N PRO A 51 14.03 2.45 17.13
CA PRO A 51 14.45 1.42 18.06
C PRO A 51 15.97 1.25 18.09
N ALA A 52 16.54 1.08 19.28
CA ALA A 52 17.98 0.86 19.43
C ALA A 52 18.46 -0.39 18.67
N VAL A 53 17.57 -1.37 18.50
CA VAL A 53 17.80 -2.58 17.70
C VAL A 53 16.55 -2.84 16.87
N ILE A 54 16.70 -3.01 15.57
CA ILE A 54 15.62 -3.26 14.63
C ILE A 54 15.61 -4.73 14.22
N PRO A 55 14.62 -5.55 14.63
CA PRO A 55 14.43 -6.89 14.10
C PRO A 55 14.00 -6.81 12.62
N ILE A 56 14.63 -7.62 11.75
CA ILE A 56 14.35 -7.63 10.31
C ILE A 56 13.90 -9.02 9.80
N ASP A 57 13.23 -9.78 10.65
CA ASP A 57 12.78 -11.14 10.31
C ASP A 57 11.56 -11.18 9.40
N ILE A 58 10.86 -10.08 9.25
CA ILE A 58 9.64 -9.95 8.45
C ILE A 58 9.90 -9.06 7.24
N GLY A 59 9.75 -9.63 6.07
CA GLY A 59 9.73 -8.92 4.79
C GLY A 59 11.08 -8.39 4.33
N ARG A 60 11.10 -7.97 3.08
CA ARG A 60 12.18 -7.21 2.49
C ARG A 60 12.22 -5.82 3.11
N GLN A 61 13.41 -5.34 3.40
CA GLN A 61 13.68 -4.06 4.03
C GLN A 61 13.91 -3.01 2.95
N LEU A 62 12.91 -2.14 2.75
CA LEU A 62 12.93 -1.12 1.71
C LEU A 62 13.53 0.19 2.23
N PHE A 63 14.23 0.91 1.35
CA PHE A 63 14.85 2.22 1.65
C PHE A 63 13.93 3.40 1.29
N VAL A 64 12.67 3.31 1.66
CA VAL A 64 11.64 4.35 1.42
C VAL A 64 11.66 5.47 2.47
N ASP A 65 12.47 5.32 3.50
CA ASP A 65 12.72 6.28 4.59
C ASP A 65 14.08 6.00 5.23
N ASP A 66 14.45 6.77 6.26
CA ASP A 66 15.72 6.61 6.97
C ASP A 66 15.64 5.71 8.21
N PHE A 67 14.55 4.94 8.38
CA PHE A 67 14.36 4.06 9.54
C PHE A 67 15.50 3.06 9.72
N LEU A 68 15.99 2.50 8.62
CA LEU A 68 17.06 1.50 8.62
C LEU A 68 18.46 2.12 8.50
N ILE A 69 18.58 3.40 8.16
CA ILE A 69 19.83 4.02 7.75
C ILE A 69 20.48 4.73 8.94
N GLU A 70 21.70 4.37 9.29
CA GLU A 70 22.53 5.10 10.24
C GLU A 70 23.37 6.17 9.53
N GLU A 71 24.01 5.79 8.43
CA GLU A 71 24.80 6.69 7.59
C GLU A 71 24.77 6.25 6.12
N SER A 72 24.83 7.18 5.20
CA SER A 72 24.89 6.88 3.77
C SER A 72 25.56 7.99 2.98
N SER A 73 26.38 7.61 2.01
CA SER A 73 26.84 8.47 0.92
C SER A 73 26.07 8.24 -0.38
N LEU A 74 25.17 7.23 -0.41
CA LEU A 74 24.27 6.97 -1.52
C LEU A 74 23.10 7.97 -1.50
N LEU A 75 22.49 8.21 -2.66
CA LEU A 75 21.31 9.07 -2.78
C LEU A 75 20.06 8.25 -3.00
N ARG A 76 18.99 8.66 -2.34
CA ARG A 76 17.67 8.11 -2.63
C ARG A 76 17.12 8.69 -3.93
N THR A 77 16.73 7.78 -4.83
CA THR A 77 16.02 8.09 -6.07
C THR A 77 14.65 7.45 -6.03
N TRP A 78 13.60 8.26 -6.27
CA TRP A 78 12.22 7.78 -6.35
C TRP A 78 11.89 7.36 -7.78
N HIS A 79 11.09 6.30 -7.93
CA HIS A 79 10.67 5.78 -9.22
C HIS A 79 9.15 5.82 -9.35
N ARG A 80 8.67 5.92 -10.58
CA ARG A 80 7.25 5.94 -10.92
C ARG A 80 6.86 4.64 -11.57
N ALA A 81 5.59 4.26 -11.41
CA ALA A 81 5.03 3.18 -12.19
C ALA A 81 4.80 3.66 -13.65
N GLU A 82 4.97 2.74 -14.58
CA GLU A 82 4.78 2.97 -16.01
C GLU A 82 3.46 2.34 -16.46
N TYR A 83 2.68 3.10 -17.22
CA TYR A 83 1.44 2.59 -17.77
C TYR A 83 1.67 1.48 -18.78
N HIS A 84 0.88 0.42 -18.66
CA HIS A 84 0.88 -0.67 -19.63
C HIS A 84 0.43 -0.15 -21.02
N PRO A 85 1.13 -0.51 -22.11
CA PRO A 85 0.83 0.05 -23.45
C PRO A 85 -0.55 -0.35 -23.98
N GLY A 86 -1.14 -1.43 -23.47
CA GLY A 86 -2.49 -1.90 -23.84
C GLY A 86 -3.64 -1.23 -23.06
N ASN A 87 -3.37 -0.16 -22.28
CA ASN A 87 -4.43 0.52 -21.52
C ASN A 87 -5.47 1.21 -22.40
N PRO A 88 -6.75 1.25 -21.96
CA PRO A 88 -7.26 0.61 -20.75
C PRO A 88 -7.42 -0.90 -20.93
N ILE A 89 -7.06 -1.69 -19.89
CA ILE A 89 -7.14 -3.16 -19.93
C ILE A 89 -8.55 -3.71 -19.69
N LEU A 90 -9.43 -2.92 -19.10
CA LEU A 90 -10.87 -3.21 -18.99
C LEU A 90 -11.64 -1.92 -19.25
N LYS A 91 -12.51 -1.95 -20.27
CA LYS A 91 -13.39 -0.84 -20.63
C LYS A 91 -14.84 -1.34 -20.73
N PRO A 92 -15.84 -0.46 -20.62
CA PRO A 92 -17.25 -0.85 -20.79
C PRO A 92 -17.48 -1.54 -22.14
N ASP A 93 -18.03 -2.76 -22.10
CA ASP A 93 -18.24 -3.60 -23.28
C ASP A 93 -19.58 -4.34 -23.24
N THR A 94 -20.26 -4.36 -22.10
CA THR A 94 -21.54 -5.05 -21.91
C THR A 94 -22.69 -4.07 -21.73
N ALA A 95 -23.92 -4.55 -21.88
CA ALA A 95 -25.12 -3.73 -21.71
C ALA A 95 -25.23 -3.12 -20.30
N TRP A 96 -24.85 -3.87 -19.25
CA TRP A 96 -24.91 -3.40 -17.86
C TRP A 96 -23.78 -2.45 -17.48
N GLU A 97 -22.65 -2.49 -18.17
CA GLU A 97 -21.56 -1.52 -18.03
C GLU A 97 -21.83 -0.21 -18.77
N ASN A 98 -22.55 -0.29 -19.89
CA ASN A 98 -22.98 0.85 -20.69
C ASN A 98 -24.37 1.37 -20.29
N ARG A 99 -25.01 0.72 -19.31
CA ARG A 99 -26.35 1.10 -18.87
C ARG A 99 -26.31 2.51 -18.29
N ASP A 100 -27.14 3.36 -18.85
CA ASP A 100 -27.56 4.61 -18.25
C ASP A 100 -28.87 4.39 -17.50
N PRO A 101 -28.86 4.11 -16.19
CA PRO A 101 -30.08 4.01 -15.41
C PRO A 101 -30.73 5.37 -15.12
N THR A 102 -30.18 6.47 -15.64
CA THR A 102 -30.59 7.83 -15.32
C THR A 102 -31.85 8.28 -15.95
N ALA A 103 -32.32 7.65 -16.98
CA ALA A 103 -33.68 7.92 -17.41
C ALA A 103 -34.70 7.84 -16.24
N GLU A 104 -34.32 7.12 -15.18
CA GLU A 104 -35.14 6.90 -13.98
C GLU A 104 -34.69 7.68 -12.73
N ARG A 105 -33.46 8.26 -12.69
CA ARG A 105 -32.92 8.94 -11.48
C ARG A 105 -32.20 10.25 -11.84
N GLN A 106 -32.94 11.30 -11.88
CA GLN A 106 -32.66 12.62 -12.46
C GLN A 106 -31.42 13.39 -11.97
N ASN A 107 -30.55 12.87 -11.08
CA ASN A 107 -29.48 13.67 -10.47
C ASN A 107 -28.09 13.04 -10.49
N LEU A 108 -27.89 11.91 -11.13
CA LEU A 108 -26.59 11.25 -11.16
C LEU A 108 -26.00 11.29 -12.57
N LYS A 109 -24.75 11.69 -12.67
CA LYS A 109 -23.97 11.71 -13.92
C LYS A 109 -23.55 10.27 -14.23
N LEU A 110 -24.52 9.44 -14.69
CA LEU A 110 -24.27 8.03 -14.93
C LEU A 110 -23.67 7.85 -16.31
N ASN A 111 -22.39 7.49 -16.30
CA ASN A 111 -21.60 7.27 -17.48
C ASN A 111 -21.27 5.79 -17.63
N PRO A 112 -20.93 5.32 -18.83
CA PRO A 112 -20.40 3.96 -19.01
C PRO A 112 -19.23 3.72 -18.07
N ALA A 113 -19.22 2.60 -17.35
CA ALA A 113 -18.17 2.28 -16.42
C ALA A 113 -17.85 0.77 -16.36
N ALA A 114 -16.56 0.47 -16.43
CA ALA A 114 -15.95 -0.79 -16.04
C ALA A 114 -14.64 -0.41 -15.30
N MET A 115 -14.79 0.13 -14.08
CA MET A 115 -13.68 0.73 -13.35
C MET A 115 -13.48 0.12 -11.98
N VAL A 116 -12.26 -0.24 -11.67
CA VAL A 116 -11.85 -0.54 -10.31
C VAL A 116 -11.85 0.76 -9.50
N PHE A 117 -12.72 0.88 -8.50
CA PHE A 117 -12.96 2.12 -7.77
C PHE A 117 -12.80 1.87 -6.27
N SER A 118 -11.59 1.45 -5.87
CA SER A 118 -11.23 0.86 -4.58
C SER A 118 -11.85 -0.51 -4.30
N ASP A 119 -12.54 -1.10 -5.27
CA ASP A 119 -13.20 -2.40 -5.09
C ASP A 119 -12.20 -3.51 -4.75
N GLY A 120 -11.15 -3.65 -5.56
CA GLY A 120 -10.06 -4.54 -5.24
C GLY A 120 -9.64 -5.47 -6.36
N VAL A 121 -8.33 -5.67 -6.44
CA VAL A 121 -7.74 -6.65 -7.35
C VAL A 121 -6.78 -7.53 -6.56
N PHE A 122 -7.01 -8.85 -6.65
CA PHE A 122 -6.26 -9.85 -5.91
C PHE A 122 -5.93 -11.05 -6.79
N TYR A 123 -4.82 -11.71 -6.49
CA TYR A 123 -4.60 -13.07 -6.94
C TYR A 123 -5.14 -14.04 -5.88
N ASP A 124 -6.09 -14.90 -6.28
CA ASP A 124 -6.62 -15.94 -5.39
C ASP A 124 -5.87 -17.27 -5.61
N PRO A 125 -5.03 -17.69 -4.68
CA PRO A 125 -4.25 -18.92 -4.82
C PRO A 125 -5.10 -20.20 -4.81
N ARG A 126 -6.35 -20.15 -4.32
CA ARG A 126 -7.27 -21.30 -4.37
C ARG A 126 -7.69 -21.61 -5.80
N ASP A 127 -8.07 -20.57 -6.52
CA ASP A 127 -8.58 -20.69 -7.89
C ASP A 127 -7.46 -20.52 -8.93
N ARG A 128 -6.27 -20.06 -8.49
CA ARG A 128 -5.13 -19.71 -9.34
C ARG A 128 -5.48 -18.68 -10.41
N GLN A 129 -6.24 -17.67 -9.98
CA GLN A 129 -6.74 -16.61 -10.87
C GLN A 129 -6.58 -15.23 -10.23
N PHE A 130 -6.37 -14.25 -11.08
CA PHE A 130 -6.59 -12.85 -10.73
C PHE A 130 -8.09 -12.60 -10.72
N LYS A 131 -8.56 -11.91 -9.69
CA LYS A 131 -9.95 -11.49 -9.50
C LYS A 131 -10.00 -9.98 -9.36
N MET A 132 -10.85 -9.34 -10.13
CA MET A 132 -11.08 -7.90 -10.11
C MET A 132 -12.56 -7.65 -9.83
N TRP A 133 -12.86 -7.12 -8.65
CA TRP A 133 -14.17 -6.53 -8.41
C TRP A 133 -14.14 -5.09 -8.91
N TYR A 134 -15.19 -4.67 -9.60
CA TYR A 134 -15.22 -3.37 -10.22
C TYR A 134 -16.65 -2.81 -10.33
N MET A 135 -16.75 -1.49 -10.43
CA MET A 135 -18.00 -0.78 -10.68
C MET A 135 -18.37 -0.92 -12.15
N ALA A 136 -19.56 -1.47 -12.41
CA ALA A 136 -20.14 -1.59 -13.74
C ALA A 136 -21.34 -0.66 -13.88
N GLY A 137 -21.34 0.22 -14.92
CA GLY A 137 -22.23 1.37 -14.97
C GLY A 137 -22.00 2.29 -13.78
N TYR A 138 -21.77 3.54 -13.99
CA TYR A 138 -21.34 4.44 -12.91
C TYR A 138 -22.33 4.46 -11.73
N GLY A 139 -21.94 3.89 -10.59
CA GLY A 139 -22.76 3.82 -9.38
C GLY A 139 -23.85 2.74 -9.37
N THR A 140 -23.89 1.80 -10.32
CA THR A 140 -25.04 0.89 -10.44
C THR A 140 -24.84 -0.51 -9.88
N SER A 141 -23.73 -1.15 -10.15
CA SER A 141 -23.49 -2.54 -9.73
C SER A 141 -22.02 -2.80 -9.43
N THR A 142 -21.76 -3.88 -8.70
CA THR A 142 -20.43 -4.49 -8.58
C THR A 142 -20.39 -5.74 -9.43
N CYS A 143 -19.41 -5.82 -10.31
CA CYS A 143 -19.09 -6.97 -11.14
C CYS A 143 -17.79 -7.64 -10.72
N LEU A 144 -17.61 -8.90 -11.13
CA LEU A 144 -16.35 -9.64 -10.98
C LEU A 144 -15.84 -10.03 -12.37
N ALA A 145 -14.61 -9.63 -12.67
CA ALA A 145 -13.84 -10.15 -13.81
C ALA A 145 -12.70 -11.04 -13.30
N THR A 146 -12.29 -12.01 -14.13
CA THR A 146 -11.20 -12.94 -13.83
C THR A 146 -10.16 -12.91 -14.94
N SER A 147 -8.92 -13.25 -14.58
CA SER A 147 -7.79 -13.31 -15.50
C SER A 147 -6.81 -14.40 -15.09
N THR A 148 -6.07 -14.95 -16.06
CA THR A 148 -4.95 -15.87 -15.83
C THR A 148 -3.59 -15.18 -15.89
N ASP A 149 -3.52 -13.99 -16.50
CA ASP A 149 -2.28 -13.23 -16.71
C ASP A 149 -2.27 -11.85 -16.02
N GLY A 150 -3.43 -11.42 -15.48
CA GLY A 150 -3.61 -10.10 -14.87
C GLY A 150 -3.70 -8.94 -15.87
N VAL A 151 -3.73 -9.21 -17.17
CA VAL A 151 -3.80 -8.21 -18.24
C VAL A 151 -5.05 -8.39 -19.08
N SER A 152 -5.33 -9.61 -19.48
CA SER A 152 -6.49 -9.99 -20.29
C SER A 152 -7.62 -10.46 -19.37
N TRP A 153 -8.75 -9.75 -19.38
CA TRP A 153 -9.84 -9.98 -18.43
C TRP A 153 -11.07 -10.56 -19.09
N THR A 154 -11.66 -11.57 -18.47
CA THR A 154 -12.92 -12.20 -18.87
C THR A 154 -14.04 -11.82 -17.90
N ARG A 155 -15.28 -11.88 -18.37
CA ARG A 155 -16.51 -11.61 -17.61
C ARG A 155 -17.33 -12.90 -17.51
N PRO A 156 -17.06 -13.77 -16.51
CA PRO A 156 -17.82 -15.01 -16.33
C PRO A 156 -19.30 -14.71 -16.08
N ALA A 157 -20.20 -15.53 -16.61
CA ALA A 157 -21.62 -15.41 -16.29
C ALA A 157 -21.92 -16.09 -14.96
N PHE A 158 -22.62 -15.38 -14.08
CA PHE A 158 -23.07 -15.86 -12.78
C PHE A 158 -24.59 -15.92 -12.70
N ASP A 159 -25.12 -16.47 -11.60
CA ASP A 159 -26.54 -16.65 -11.33
C ASP A 159 -27.16 -15.52 -10.48
N VAL A 160 -26.34 -14.65 -9.87
CA VAL A 160 -26.81 -13.47 -9.10
C VAL A 160 -27.70 -12.57 -9.96
N VAL A 161 -27.24 -12.26 -11.18
CA VAL A 161 -28.07 -11.72 -12.27
C VAL A 161 -27.77 -12.60 -13.50
N PRO A 162 -28.67 -13.53 -13.86
CA PRO A 162 -28.39 -14.56 -14.84
C PRO A 162 -27.84 -14.03 -16.17
N GLY A 163 -26.76 -14.64 -16.64
CA GLY A 163 -26.11 -14.27 -17.90
C GLY A 163 -25.19 -13.05 -17.81
N THR A 164 -24.95 -12.51 -16.61
CA THR A 164 -24.02 -11.39 -16.37
C THR A 164 -22.92 -11.77 -15.39
N ASN A 165 -21.89 -10.94 -15.29
CA ASN A 165 -20.87 -11.05 -14.26
C ASN A 165 -21.15 -10.14 -13.03
N ILE A 166 -22.38 -9.69 -12.85
CA ILE A 166 -22.81 -8.92 -11.70
C ILE A 166 -22.83 -9.81 -10.47
N VAL A 167 -22.14 -9.38 -9.40
CA VAL A 167 -22.11 -10.08 -8.10
C VAL A 167 -22.83 -9.32 -7.01
N HIS A 168 -23.15 -8.03 -7.24
CA HIS A 168 -23.98 -7.22 -6.35
C HIS A 168 -24.70 -6.14 -7.18
N ASN A 169 -26.04 -6.21 -7.20
CA ASN A 169 -26.86 -5.39 -8.09
C ASN A 169 -27.63 -4.33 -7.31
N GLU A 170 -26.91 -3.53 -6.54
CA GLU A 170 -27.47 -2.40 -5.81
C GLU A 170 -26.71 -1.12 -6.15
N PHE A 171 -27.44 0.01 -6.12
CA PHE A 171 -26.82 1.33 -6.27
C PHE A 171 -25.80 1.58 -5.16
N ARG A 172 -24.61 2.10 -5.54
CA ARG A 172 -23.50 2.34 -4.63
C ARG A 172 -22.61 3.52 -5.08
N ASP A 173 -21.84 4.07 -4.18
CA ASP A 173 -20.64 4.84 -4.50
C ASP A 173 -19.40 3.94 -4.37
N SER A 174 -18.54 4.18 -3.41
CA SER A 174 -17.33 3.39 -3.20
C SER A 174 -17.62 2.03 -2.56
N SER A 175 -16.85 1.05 -2.97
CA SER A 175 -16.81 -0.29 -2.40
C SER A 175 -15.36 -0.69 -2.19
N THR A 176 -15.13 -1.64 -1.30
CA THR A 176 -13.85 -2.33 -1.15
C THR A 176 -14.12 -3.78 -0.89
N VAL A 177 -13.42 -4.65 -1.61
CA VAL A 177 -13.43 -6.10 -1.41
C VAL A 177 -12.05 -6.53 -0.93
N TRP A 178 -12.01 -7.53 -0.06
CA TRP A 178 -10.78 -8.11 0.48
C TRP A 178 -10.87 -9.62 0.57
N ILE A 179 -9.79 -10.32 0.21
CA ILE A 179 -9.65 -11.76 0.48
C ILE A 179 -9.04 -11.92 1.86
N ASP A 180 -9.78 -12.54 2.77
CA ASP A 180 -9.37 -12.80 4.15
C ASP A 180 -9.03 -14.29 4.34
N PRO A 181 -7.76 -14.67 4.28
CA PRO A 181 -7.34 -16.05 4.51
C PRO A 181 -7.31 -16.44 6.00
N PHE A 182 -7.51 -15.47 6.91
CA PHE A 182 -7.38 -15.67 8.36
C PHE A 182 -8.71 -15.94 9.05
N ASP A 183 -9.86 -15.65 8.40
CA ASP A 183 -11.17 -15.96 8.98
C ASP A 183 -11.32 -17.49 9.10
N PRO A 184 -11.58 -18.04 10.31
CA PRO A 184 -11.73 -19.47 10.52
C PRO A 184 -12.97 -20.04 9.83
N ASP A 185 -13.98 -19.22 9.53
CA ASP A 185 -15.17 -19.62 8.80
C ASP A 185 -14.98 -19.41 7.28
N PRO A 186 -14.84 -20.50 6.50
CA PRO A 186 -14.63 -20.40 5.05
C PRO A 186 -15.79 -19.73 4.32
N ARG A 187 -16.98 -19.65 4.91
CA ARG A 187 -18.14 -18.93 4.36
C ARG A 187 -17.95 -17.40 4.41
N ARG A 188 -16.95 -16.93 5.16
CA ARG A 188 -16.63 -15.52 5.36
C ARG A 188 -15.30 -15.12 4.74
N ARG A 189 -14.74 -15.94 3.87
CA ARG A 189 -13.40 -15.72 3.27
C ARG A 189 -13.26 -14.39 2.55
N TYR A 190 -14.32 -13.90 1.93
CA TYR A 190 -14.33 -12.61 1.28
C TYR A 190 -15.08 -11.61 2.14
N LYS A 191 -14.55 -10.39 2.23
CA LYS A 191 -15.13 -9.26 2.93
C LYS A 191 -15.44 -8.18 1.92
N MET A 192 -16.58 -7.52 2.06
CA MET A 192 -16.91 -6.34 1.26
C MET A 192 -17.52 -5.27 2.15
N SER A 193 -17.10 -4.03 1.93
CA SER A 193 -17.85 -2.86 2.36
C SER A 193 -18.30 -2.07 1.15
N TYR A 194 -19.47 -1.45 1.21
CA TYR A 194 -19.79 -0.39 0.28
C TYR A 194 -20.56 0.74 0.98
N TRP A 195 -20.41 1.91 0.40
CA TRP A 195 -21.08 3.10 0.89
C TRP A 195 -22.41 3.29 0.16
N TYR A 196 -23.45 3.46 0.95
CA TYR A 196 -24.78 3.83 0.50
C TYR A 196 -25.50 4.64 1.58
N ASP A 197 -26.20 5.70 1.20
CA ASP A 197 -27.02 6.53 2.08
C ASP A 197 -26.32 6.94 3.39
N ASN A 198 -25.13 7.52 3.27
CA ASN A 198 -24.32 7.98 4.39
C ASN A 198 -23.89 6.88 5.40
N ALA A 199 -23.87 5.63 4.99
CA ALA A 199 -23.49 4.51 5.84
C ALA A 199 -22.55 3.54 5.12
N ILE A 200 -21.73 2.84 5.90
CA ILE A 200 -20.94 1.70 5.43
C ILE A 200 -21.70 0.42 5.72
N LEU A 201 -22.02 -0.32 4.67
CA LEU A 201 -22.64 -1.64 4.71
C LEU A 201 -21.56 -2.70 4.60
N LEU A 202 -21.61 -3.74 5.44
CA LEU A 202 -20.64 -4.83 5.49
C LEU A 202 -21.26 -6.13 5.01
N PHE A 203 -20.48 -6.88 4.22
CA PHE A 203 -20.87 -8.17 3.66
C PHE A 203 -19.73 -9.17 3.79
N THR A 204 -20.09 -10.46 3.77
CA THR A 204 -19.15 -11.57 3.64
C THR A 204 -19.61 -12.54 2.55
N SER A 205 -18.65 -13.30 2.01
CA SER A 205 -18.92 -14.32 1.00
C SER A 205 -17.93 -15.46 1.11
N ALA A 206 -18.36 -16.66 0.69
CA ALA A 206 -17.51 -17.84 0.58
C ALA A 206 -16.68 -17.84 -0.71
N ASP A 207 -17.17 -17.21 -1.78
CA ASP A 207 -16.67 -17.32 -3.15
C ASP A 207 -16.37 -15.95 -3.81
N GLY A 208 -16.81 -14.85 -3.18
CA GLY A 208 -16.67 -13.50 -3.73
C GLY A 208 -17.75 -13.15 -4.77
N ILE A 209 -18.76 -14.02 -4.93
CA ILE A 209 -19.88 -13.89 -5.87
C ILE A 209 -21.19 -13.72 -5.10
N HIS A 210 -21.48 -14.61 -4.16
CA HIS A 210 -22.70 -14.61 -3.36
C HIS A 210 -22.45 -13.93 -2.00
N TRP A 211 -23.04 -12.75 -1.83
CA TRP A 211 -22.77 -11.89 -0.68
C TRP A 211 -23.88 -11.95 0.36
N THR A 212 -23.50 -12.16 1.61
CA THR A 212 -24.39 -12.10 2.77
C THR A 212 -24.14 -10.84 3.56
N LYS A 213 -25.16 -10.01 3.76
CA LYS A 213 -25.08 -8.78 4.55
C LYS A 213 -24.83 -9.11 6.02
N LEU A 214 -23.78 -8.53 6.60
CA LEU A 214 -23.51 -8.59 8.05
C LEU A 214 -24.27 -7.51 8.82
N GLY A 215 -24.48 -6.35 8.19
CA GLY A 215 -25.14 -5.21 8.79
C GLY A 215 -24.59 -3.88 8.31
N THR A 216 -25.03 -2.81 8.97
CA THR A 216 -24.53 -1.45 8.81
C THR A 216 -23.48 -1.21 9.87
N ALA A 217 -22.25 -0.86 9.48
CA ALA A 217 -21.19 -0.56 10.43
C ALA A 217 -21.48 0.74 11.17
N ALA A 218 -21.44 1.86 10.47
CA ALA A 218 -21.78 3.16 11.04
C ALA A 218 -21.92 4.21 9.93
N ARG A 219 -22.31 5.42 10.34
CA ARG A 219 -22.35 6.57 9.46
C ARG A 219 -20.94 6.95 8.99
N ALA A 220 -20.79 7.16 7.69
CA ALA A 220 -19.58 7.66 7.05
C ALA A 220 -19.92 8.38 5.77
N PHE A 221 -19.00 9.20 5.27
CA PHE A 221 -19.10 9.80 3.95
C PHE A 221 -18.62 8.83 2.85
N ASP A 222 -18.92 9.15 1.60
CA ASP A 222 -18.46 8.44 0.42
C ASP A 222 -16.92 8.31 0.38
N ARG A 223 -16.40 7.46 -0.49
CA ARG A 223 -14.94 7.20 -0.61
C ARG A 223 -14.29 6.72 0.68
N SER A 224 -15.05 6.04 1.55
CA SER A 224 -14.52 5.31 2.69
C SER A 224 -14.17 3.88 2.29
N THR A 225 -13.01 3.40 2.71
CA THR A 225 -12.43 2.10 2.33
C THR A 225 -11.93 1.36 3.57
N PHE A 226 -11.49 0.13 3.40
CA PHE A 226 -10.85 -0.64 4.49
C PHE A 226 -9.74 -1.53 3.96
N PHE A 227 -8.87 -1.97 4.85
CA PHE A 227 -7.83 -2.96 4.58
C PHE A 227 -7.51 -3.78 5.83
N TYR A 228 -6.83 -4.90 5.65
CA TYR A 228 -6.29 -5.69 6.76
C TYR A 228 -4.83 -5.32 6.99
N ASN A 229 -4.51 -4.91 8.22
CA ASN A 229 -3.12 -4.71 8.65
C ASN A 229 -2.56 -6.04 9.19
N PRO A 230 -1.71 -6.75 8.42
CA PRO A 230 -1.24 -8.08 8.81
C PRO A 230 -0.25 -8.06 9.98
N PHE A 231 0.40 -6.93 10.22
CA PHE A 231 1.41 -6.78 11.27
C PHE A 231 0.77 -6.64 12.66
N ARG A 232 -0.40 -6.00 12.73
CA ARG A 232 -1.18 -5.82 13.96
C ARG A 232 -2.41 -6.72 14.02
N LYS A 233 -2.71 -7.44 12.93
CA LYS A 233 -3.86 -8.34 12.79
C LYS A 233 -5.19 -7.65 13.09
N VAL A 234 -5.36 -6.45 12.52
CA VAL A 234 -6.57 -5.63 12.66
C VAL A 234 -7.10 -5.19 11.30
N TRP A 235 -8.41 -5.04 11.21
CA TRP A 235 -9.08 -4.35 10.12
C TRP A 235 -9.00 -2.85 10.37
N VAL A 236 -8.55 -2.11 9.37
CA VAL A 236 -8.44 -0.65 9.43
C VAL A 236 -9.41 -0.05 8.42
N PHE A 237 -10.23 0.87 8.88
CA PHE A 237 -11.15 1.64 8.04
C PHE A 237 -10.56 3.04 7.80
N SER A 238 -10.39 3.37 6.52
CA SER A 238 -9.99 4.69 6.03
C SER A 238 -11.26 5.46 5.71
N LEU A 239 -11.74 6.26 6.66
CA LEU A 239 -13.00 6.96 6.55
C LEU A 239 -12.78 8.40 6.07
N ARG A 240 -13.73 8.95 5.30
CA ARG A 240 -13.67 10.34 4.85
C ARG A 240 -14.11 11.29 5.96
N GLY A 241 -13.26 12.26 6.31
CA GLY A 241 -13.59 13.47 7.06
C GLY A 241 -13.81 14.64 6.08
N THR A 242 -14.62 15.64 6.48
CA THR A 242 -15.04 16.76 5.59
C THR A 242 -15.10 18.12 6.25
N ASP A 243 -14.65 18.25 7.48
CA ASP A 243 -14.81 19.46 8.28
C ASP A 243 -13.47 20.12 8.66
N TYR A 244 -12.42 19.89 7.84
CA TYR A 244 -11.11 20.46 8.12
C TYR A 244 -11.13 21.99 7.99
N PRO A 245 -10.80 22.75 9.04
CA PRO A 245 -10.81 24.22 9.03
C PRO A 245 -9.81 24.77 8.00
N GLY A 246 -10.25 25.73 7.18
CA GLY A 246 -9.40 26.31 6.13
C GLY A 246 -9.01 25.35 5.01
N GLY A 247 -9.65 24.18 4.93
CA GLY A 247 -9.46 23.24 3.83
C GLY A 247 -10.04 23.74 2.52
N GLY A 248 -9.84 22.93 1.44
CA GLY A 248 -10.36 23.22 0.12
C GLY A 248 -11.88 23.06 0.01
N LEU A 249 -12.38 22.93 -1.21
CA LEU A 249 -13.81 22.91 -1.54
C LEU A 249 -14.64 21.92 -0.71
N ASN A 250 -14.10 20.74 -0.42
CA ASN A 250 -14.77 19.72 0.37
C ASN A 250 -14.04 19.40 1.67
N SER A 251 -12.94 20.09 1.98
CA SER A 251 -12.16 19.91 3.22
C SER A 251 -11.84 18.45 3.56
N ARG A 252 -11.54 17.63 2.53
CA ARG A 252 -11.39 16.17 2.68
C ARG A 252 -10.10 15.80 3.36
N TYR A 253 -10.22 14.89 4.36
CA TYR A 253 -9.10 14.22 5.01
C TYR A 253 -9.51 12.79 5.37
N ARG A 254 -8.61 12.00 5.98
CA ARG A 254 -8.91 10.64 6.40
C ARG A 254 -9.01 10.55 7.91
N LEU A 255 -10.00 9.78 8.34
CA LEU A 255 -10.17 9.31 9.70
C LEU A 255 -9.75 7.83 9.76
N TYR A 256 -9.19 7.42 10.86
CA TYR A 256 -8.74 6.07 11.16
C TYR A 256 -9.64 5.43 12.21
N TRP A 257 -10.07 4.22 11.94
CA TRP A 257 -10.69 3.35 12.92
C TRP A 257 -10.21 1.92 12.72
N GLU A 258 -9.93 1.18 13.80
CA GLU A 258 -9.44 -0.19 13.72
C GLU A 258 -10.26 -1.14 14.59
N SER A 259 -10.34 -2.40 14.16
CA SER A 259 -11.01 -3.49 14.88
C SER A 259 -10.30 -4.81 14.63
N PRO A 260 -10.16 -5.69 15.63
CA PRO A 260 -9.67 -7.05 15.43
C PRO A 260 -10.65 -7.92 14.62
N GLU A 261 -11.93 -7.54 14.57
CA GLU A 261 -12.97 -8.29 13.87
C GLU A 261 -13.61 -7.48 12.74
N PHE A 262 -13.84 -8.12 11.60
CA PHE A 262 -14.68 -7.57 10.54
C PHE A 262 -16.15 -7.82 10.88
N SER A 263 -16.77 -6.87 11.60
CA SER A 263 -18.10 -7.01 12.15
C SER A 263 -18.84 -5.68 12.27
N ALA A 264 -20.13 -5.67 11.96
CA ALA A 264 -20.99 -4.52 12.20
C ALA A 264 -21.23 -4.22 13.69
N ARG A 265 -21.00 -5.20 14.57
CA ARG A 265 -21.16 -5.03 16.02
C ARG A 265 -20.07 -4.16 16.64
N ASN A 266 -18.90 -4.14 16.03
CA ASN A 266 -17.74 -3.35 16.47
C ASN A 266 -17.62 -2.06 15.65
N SER A 267 -18.75 -1.47 15.27
CA SER A 267 -18.78 -0.22 14.54
C SER A 267 -18.51 0.98 15.45
N TRP A 268 -18.03 2.05 14.84
CA TRP A 268 -17.74 3.30 15.56
C TRP A 268 -19.01 4.08 15.89
N SER A 269 -19.01 4.80 17.00
CA SER A 269 -19.88 5.93 17.24
C SER A 269 -19.24 7.23 16.71
N GLY A 270 -20.00 8.31 16.61
CA GLY A 270 -19.61 9.51 15.88
C GLY A 270 -18.26 10.17 16.25
N TYR A 271 -17.64 9.80 17.37
CA TYR A 271 -16.39 10.40 17.87
C TYR A 271 -15.23 9.42 18.06
N GLU A 272 -15.40 8.15 17.73
CA GLU A 272 -14.36 7.14 17.91
C GLU A 272 -13.31 7.11 16.81
N PRO A 273 -13.64 7.33 15.51
CA PRO A 273 -12.61 7.49 14.51
C PRO A 273 -11.72 8.70 14.80
N VAL A 274 -10.41 8.51 14.75
CA VAL A 274 -9.44 9.58 15.01
C VAL A 274 -8.97 10.20 13.70
N ALA A 275 -8.59 11.47 13.73
CA ALA A 275 -7.97 12.12 12.57
C ALA A 275 -6.66 11.40 12.21
N TRP A 276 -6.51 11.03 10.95
CA TRP A 276 -5.40 10.22 10.46
C TRP A 276 -4.41 11.03 9.64
N THR A 277 -4.77 11.31 8.38
CA THR A 277 -3.89 11.99 7.43
C THR A 277 -4.68 12.80 6.42
N ARG A 278 -4.01 13.74 5.75
CA ARG A 278 -4.56 14.61 4.71
C ARG A 278 -3.54 14.87 3.61
N ALA A 279 -3.97 15.52 2.53
CA ALA A 279 -3.04 16.25 1.67
C ALA A 279 -2.43 17.39 2.51
N ASP A 280 -1.11 17.45 2.59
CA ASP A 280 -0.38 18.44 3.38
C ASP A 280 0.15 19.60 2.51
N ALA A 281 0.85 20.55 3.10
CA ALA A 281 1.36 21.73 2.40
C ALA A 281 2.29 21.43 1.22
N TYR A 282 2.84 20.21 1.12
CA TYR A 282 3.67 19.78 -0.02
C TYR A 282 2.86 19.14 -1.15
N ASP A 283 1.60 18.76 -0.90
CA ASP A 283 0.67 18.31 -1.93
C ASP A 283 0.11 19.52 -2.68
N ARG A 284 0.80 19.98 -3.70
CA ARG A 284 0.41 21.19 -4.43
C ARG A 284 -0.79 20.96 -5.35
N PRO A 285 -1.71 21.93 -5.48
CA PRO A 285 -2.72 21.92 -6.53
C PRO A 285 -2.07 22.01 -7.92
N ARG A 286 -2.85 21.80 -8.96
CA ARG A 286 -2.37 22.06 -10.33
C ARG A 286 -2.08 23.54 -10.56
N PRO A 287 -1.15 23.88 -11.47
CA PRO A 287 -0.92 25.26 -11.87
C PRO A 287 -2.21 25.95 -12.29
N GLY A 288 -2.43 27.16 -11.78
CA GLY A 288 -3.66 27.94 -12.03
C GLY A 288 -4.83 27.64 -11.07
N MET A 289 -4.72 26.61 -10.20
CA MET A 289 -5.67 26.36 -9.13
C MET A 289 -5.30 27.16 -7.89
N THR A 290 -6.30 27.75 -7.25
CA THR A 290 -6.14 28.53 -6.00
C THR A 290 -6.55 27.74 -4.77
N GLN A 291 -7.31 26.67 -4.93
CA GLN A 291 -7.79 25.84 -3.82
C GLN A 291 -6.70 24.85 -3.38
N PRO A 292 -6.53 24.62 -2.07
CA PRO A 292 -5.61 23.60 -1.56
C PRO A 292 -5.94 22.21 -2.12
N ALA A 293 -4.92 21.37 -2.30
CA ALA A 293 -5.12 19.97 -2.61
C ALA A 293 -5.82 19.24 -1.46
N GLU A 294 -6.61 18.22 -1.78
CA GLU A 294 -7.34 17.42 -0.79
C GLU A 294 -7.00 15.93 -0.91
N LEU A 295 -7.04 15.21 0.19
CA LEU A 295 -6.89 13.75 0.16
C LEU A 295 -8.25 13.11 -0.15
N TYR A 296 -8.43 12.77 -1.43
CA TYR A 296 -9.68 12.23 -1.95
C TYR A 296 -9.96 10.82 -1.45
N ASN A 297 -8.93 9.95 -1.45
CA ASN A 297 -8.99 8.60 -0.94
C ASN A 297 -7.60 8.11 -0.50
N LEU A 298 -7.58 7.01 0.28
CA LEU A 298 -6.37 6.32 0.70
C LEU A 298 -6.67 4.82 0.79
N ASP A 299 -6.18 4.07 -0.19
CA ASP A 299 -6.14 2.62 -0.15
C ASP A 299 -4.79 2.15 0.39
N CYS A 300 -4.80 1.15 1.28
CA CYS A 300 -3.60 0.64 1.92
C CYS A 300 -3.53 -0.88 1.83
N ALA A 301 -2.31 -1.40 1.93
CA ALA A 301 -2.05 -2.83 2.08
C ALA A 301 -0.71 -3.07 2.81
N GLY A 302 -0.58 -4.19 3.50
CA GLY A 302 0.72 -4.68 3.94
C GLY A 302 1.56 -5.09 2.73
N TYR A 303 2.76 -4.54 2.60
CA TYR A 303 3.72 -4.90 1.57
C TYR A 303 5.09 -5.11 2.19
N GLU A 304 5.63 -6.32 2.03
CA GLU A 304 6.90 -6.75 2.62
C GLU A 304 6.96 -6.42 4.13
N SER A 305 7.80 -5.50 4.57
CA SER A 305 7.99 -5.13 5.97
C SER A 305 7.29 -3.83 6.38
N LEU A 306 6.26 -3.36 5.65
CA LEU A 306 5.60 -2.08 5.95
C LEU A 306 4.17 -2.02 5.40
N VAL A 307 3.42 -1.00 5.77
CA VAL A 307 2.15 -0.68 5.14
C VAL A 307 2.40 0.35 4.04
N MET A 308 1.99 0.02 2.82
CA MET A 308 1.97 0.91 1.67
C MET A 308 0.62 1.59 1.56
N GLY A 309 0.60 2.88 1.26
CA GLY A 309 -0.59 3.68 0.99
C GLY A 309 -0.55 4.34 -0.38
N LEU A 310 -1.62 4.19 -1.14
CA LEU A 310 -1.87 4.90 -2.39
C LEU A 310 -2.78 6.09 -2.10
N PHE A 311 -2.19 7.27 -2.05
CA PHE A 311 -2.87 8.53 -1.74
C PHE A 311 -3.45 9.11 -3.03
N SER A 312 -4.77 9.04 -3.20
CA SER A 312 -5.49 9.74 -4.27
C SER A 312 -5.60 11.21 -3.88
N VAL A 313 -4.76 12.05 -4.46
CA VAL A 313 -4.73 13.48 -4.17
C VAL A 313 -5.53 14.24 -5.20
N TRP A 314 -6.61 14.88 -4.78
CA TRP A 314 -7.36 15.81 -5.61
C TRP A 314 -6.57 17.10 -5.79
N ARG A 315 -6.29 17.46 -7.05
CA ARG A 315 -5.46 18.61 -7.44
C ARG A 315 -6.27 19.81 -7.90
N GLY A 316 -7.57 19.73 -7.82
CA GLY A 316 -8.50 20.73 -8.29
C GLY A 316 -9.44 20.20 -9.37
N GLU A 317 -10.34 21.05 -9.82
CA GLU A 317 -11.25 20.81 -10.93
C GLU A 317 -11.47 22.11 -11.72
N TYR A 318 -11.81 21.96 -12.99
CA TYR A 318 -12.25 23.05 -13.85
C TYR A 318 -13.70 22.81 -14.24
N ASP A 319 -14.44 23.84 -14.61
CA ASP A 319 -15.79 23.68 -15.17
C ASP A 319 -15.77 22.84 -16.45
N THR A 320 -14.63 22.82 -17.14
CA THR A 320 -14.40 22.14 -18.42
C THR A 320 -13.68 20.80 -18.30
N ARG A 321 -13.28 20.39 -17.10
CA ARG A 321 -12.59 19.14 -16.84
C ARG A 321 -12.94 18.63 -15.44
N GLU A 322 -13.41 17.37 -15.34
CA GLU A 322 -13.78 16.74 -14.09
C GLU A 322 -12.58 16.62 -13.14
N LYS A 323 -12.86 16.48 -11.87
CA LYS A 323 -11.92 16.32 -10.72
C LYS A 323 -10.61 15.66 -11.06
N ILE A 324 -9.50 16.39 -10.95
CA ILE A 324 -8.17 15.89 -11.29
C ILE A 324 -7.56 15.24 -10.06
N ASN A 325 -7.44 13.92 -10.05
CA ASN A 325 -6.77 13.15 -9.02
C ASN A 325 -5.54 12.46 -9.57
N ASP A 326 -4.42 12.61 -8.86
CA ASP A 326 -3.19 11.85 -9.06
C ASP A 326 -3.01 10.86 -7.90
N LEU A 327 -2.26 9.77 -8.14
CA LEU A 327 -1.82 8.86 -7.08
C LEU A 327 -0.40 9.19 -6.65
N THR A 328 -0.20 9.41 -5.35
CA THR A 328 1.12 9.51 -4.71
C THR A 328 1.31 8.37 -3.71
N LEU A 329 2.55 8.12 -3.32
CA LEU A 329 2.89 7.06 -2.37
C LEU A 329 3.04 7.60 -0.95
N GLY A 330 2.72 6.74 0.01
CA GLY A 330 3.10 6.88 1.41
C GLY A 330 3.45 5.52 2.00
N PHE A 331 4.35 5.51 2.97
CA PHE A 331 4.78 4.30 3.67
C PHE A 331 4.66 4.49 5.17
N SER A 332 4.28 3.42 5.86
CA SER A 332 4.13 3.44 7.32
C SER A 332 4.73 2.18 7.93
N ARG A 333 5.53 2.34 8.98
CA ARG A 333 6.14 1.22 9.71
C ARG A 333 5.40 0.87 11.00
N ASP A 334 4.45 1.70 11.41
CA ASP A 334 3.57 1.46 12.57
C ASP A 334 2.09 1.31 12.19
N GLY A 335 1.75 1.54 10.91
CA GLY A 335 0.39 1.44 10.37
C GLY A 335 -0.45 2.70 10.56
N PHE A 336 0.09 3.76 11.16
CA PHE A 336 -0.63 5.01 11.41
C PHE A 336 0.11 6.27 10.91
N HIS A 337 1.40 6.43 11.21
CA HIS A 337 2.19 7.58 10.76
C HIS A 337 2.80 7.31 9.39
N TRP A 338 2.77 8.31 8.52
CA TRP A 338 3.16 8.18 7.12
C TRP A 338 4.44 8.94 6.79
N THR A 339 5.35 8.28 6.10
CA THR A 339 6.44 8.90 5.36
C THR A 339 5.98 9.12 3.93
N ARG A 340 6.10 10.36 3.44
CA ARG A 340 5.69 10.77 2.09
C ARG A 340 6.70 11.78 1.54
N ASP A 341 7.95 11.38 1.40
CA ASP A 341 9.05 12.30 1.02
C ASP A 341 8.93 12.78 -0.42
N ASP A 342 8.45 11.91 -1.34
CA ASP A 342 8.13 12.30 -2.71
C ASP A 342 6.63 12.60 -2.86
N ARG A 343 6.32 13.83 -3.27
CA ARG A 343 4.95 14.30 -3.59
C ARG A 343 4.66 14.31 -5.08
N THR A 344 5.62 13.86 -5.90
CA THR A 344 5.41 13.70 -7.33
C THR A 344 4.40 12.59 -7.59
N PRO A 345 3.48 12.73 -8.54
CA PRO A 345 2.56 11.67 -8.88
C PRO A 345 3.30 10.37 -9.22
N PHE A 346 3.05 9.34 -8.45
CA PHE A 346 3.55 7.97 -8.69
C PHE A 346 2.87 7.36 -9.92
N ILE A 347 1.56 7.58 -10.03
CA ILE A 347 0.76 7.29 -11.22
C ILE A 347 -0.01 8.57 -11.54
N PRO A 348 0.38 9.32 -12.60
CA PRO A 348 -0.24 10.60 -12.95
C PRO A 348 -1.48 10.42 -13.82
N VAL A 349 -2.40 11.37 -13.80
CA VAL A 349 -3.38 11.54 -14.89
C VAL A 349 -2.67 11.93 -16.18
N SER A 350 -3.29 11.63 -17.31
CA SER A 350 -2.85 12.14 -18.62
C SER A 350 -3.15 13.63 -18.76
N ASP A 351 -2.25 14.37 -19.39
CA ASP A 351 -2.53 15.75 -19.83
C ASP A 351 -3.08 15.81 -21.27
N THR A 352 -3.15 14.66 -21.96
CA THR A 352 -3.75 14.56 -23.29
C THR A 352 -5.26 14.47 -23.15
N GLU A 353 -5.96 15.49 -23.65
CA GLU A 353 -7.43 15.53 -23.67
C GLU A 353 -8.00 14.32 -24.42
N GLY A 354 -9.03 13.69 -23.82
CA GLY A 354 -9.66 12.50 -24.35
C GLY A 354 -8.93 11.19 -24.11
N ALA A 355 -7.73 11.21 -23.47
CA ALA A 355 -7.12 9.98 -23.00
C ALA A 355 -8.01 9.30 -21.95
N TRP A 356 -7.98 7.97 -21.88
CA TRP A 356 -8.83 7.16 -20.99
C TRP A 356 -8.73 7.56 -19.50
N ASN A 357 -7.63 8.20 -19.10
CA ASN A 357 -7.32 8.64 -17.73
C ASN A 357 -7.06 10.16 -17.66
N TRP A 358 -7.61 10.94 -18.57
CA TRP A 358 -7.36 12.38 -18.63
C TRP A 358 -7.97 13.14 -17.45
N ALA A 359 -9.19 12.79 -17.03
CA ALA A 359 -9.85 13.53 -15.97
C ALA A 359 -9.41 13.08 -14.56
N ASN A 360 -9.37 11.77 -14.32
CA ASN A 360 -9.22 11.26 -12.96
C ASN A 360 -8.59 9.88 -12.96
N ILE A 361 -7.76 9.58 -11.95
CA ILE A 361 -7.33 8.23 -11.60
C ILE A 361 -7.51 7.97 -10.12
N GLN A 362 -7.77 6.71 -9.76
CA GLN A 362 -7.84 6.27 -8.37
C GLN A 362 -7.35 4.82 -8.26
N SER A 363 -6.90 4.46 -7.06
CA SER A 363 -6.37 3.14 -6.74
C SER A 363 -7.45 2.06 -6.59
N ALA A 364 -7.00 0.82 -6.49
CA ALA A 364 -7.78 -0.35 -6.14
C ALA A 364 -7.46 -0.84 -4.74
N GLY A 365 -8.41 -1.50 -4.07
CA GLY A 365 -8.15 -2.28 -2.86
C GLY A 365 -7.11 -3.37 -3.11
N GLY A 366 -6.29 -3.70 -2.09
CA GLY A 366 -5.14 -4.57 -2.23
C GLY A 366 -3.89 -3.87 -2.77
N CYS A 367 -4.02 -2.64 -3.28
CA CYS A 367 -2.99 -1.74 -3.80
C CYS A 367 -2.24 -2.28 -5.02
N CYS A 368 -1.56 -3.41 -4.91
CA CYS A 368 -0.85 -4.05 -6.03
C CYS A 368 -0.88 -5.57 -5.93
N VAL A 369 -0.65 -6.22 -7.08
CA VAL A 369 -0.43 -7.67 -7.18
C VAL A 369 1.00 -7.91 -7.65
N ILE A 370 1.69 -8.88 -7.05
CA ILE A 370 3.09 -9.20 -7.38
C ILE A 370 3.10 -10.28 -8.45
N VAL A 371 3.70 -10.00 -9.60
CA VAL A 371 3.81 -10.93 -10.74
C VAL A 371 5.29 -11.05 -11.12
N GLY A 372 5.93 -12.11 -10.69
CA GLY A 372 7.37 -12.30 -10.88
C GLY A 372 8.18 -11.15 -10.26
N ASP A 373 8.94 -10.47 -11.08
CA ASP A 373 9.79 -9.35 -10.71
C ASP A 373 9.09 -7.98 -10.82
N THR A 374 7.76 -7.95 -10.96
CA THR A 374 6.98 -6.75 -11.27
C THR A 374 5.79 -6.61 -10.32
N LEU A 375 5.51 -5.37 -9.92
CA LEU A 375 4.29 -4.97 -9.23
C LEU A 375 3.28 -4.47 -10.25
N HIS A 376 2.06 -4.98 -10.21
CA HIS A 376 0.93 -4.57 -11.02
C HIS A 376 -0.02 -3.70 -10.19
N PHE A 377 -0.17 -2.44 -10.57
CA PHE A 377 -1.07 -1.47 -9.96
C PHE A 377 -2.28 -1.27 -10.88
N TYR A 378 -3.44 -1.69 -10.42
CA TYR A 378 -4.67 -1.47 -11.16
C TYR A 378 -5.28 -0.15 -10.70
N VAL A 379 -5.71 0.66 -11.67
CA VAL A 379 -6.26 1.99 -11.41
C VAL A 379 -7.52 2.23 -12.21
N SER A 380 -8.50 2.90 -11.63
CA SER A 380 -9.59 3.45 -12.41
C SER A 380 -9.10 4.68 -13.17
N GLY A 381 -9.60 4.86 -14.38
CA GLY A 381 -9.40 6.07 -15.17
C GLY A 381 -10.72 6.61 -15.66
N ARG A 382 -10.88 7.93 -15.62
CA ARG A 382 -12.01 8.64 -16.21
C ARG A 382 -11.52 9.44 -17.40
N GLN A 383 -12.13 9.20 -18.55
CA GLN A 383 -11.77 9.90 -19.77
C GLN A 383 -12.13 11.39 -19.69
N GLY A 384 -13.22 11.73 -18.96
CA GLY A 384 -13.80 13.05 -18.98
C GLY A 384 -14.58 13.33 -20.29
N GLU A 385 -15.42 14.34 -20.25
CA GLU A 385 -16.05 14.91 -21.43
C GLU A 385 -15.53 16.34 -21.60
N PRO A 386 -14.70 16.61 -22.61
CA PRO A 386 -14.12 17.94 -22.84
C PRO A 386 -15.17 19.05 -22.84
N GLY A 387 -14.85 20.17 -22.19
CA GLY A 387 -15.79 21.29 -22.05
C GLY A 387 -16.89 21.09 -20.98
N THR A 388 -16.84 19.99 -20.22
CA THR A 388 -17.77 19.72 -19.13
C THR A 388 -17.02 19.22 -17.89
N ASN A 389 -17.71 19.13 -16.75
CA ASN A 389 -17.20 18.48 -15.55
C ASN A 389 -17.74 17.04 -15.37
N ARG A 390 -18.05 16.35 -16.46
CA ARG A 390 -18.56 14.98 -16.45
C ARG A 390 -17.44 13.96 -16.52
N PRO A 391 -17.60 12.78 -15.90
CA PRO A 391 -16.55 11.75 -15.87
C PRO A 391 -16.27 11.08 -17.22
N GLY A 392 -17.17 11.18 -18.20
CA GLY A 392 -17.04 10.46 -19.48
C GLY A 392 -17.01 8.94 -19.29
N VAL A 393 -16.35 8.24 -20.19
CA VAL A 393 -16.16 6.78 -20.07
C VAL A 393 -15.18 6.47 -18.94
N CYS A 394 -15.58 5.57 -18.05
CA CYS A 394 -14.75 5.13 -16.92
C CYS A 394 -14.22 3.72 -17.17
N SER A 395 -12.93 3.54 -17.06
CA SER A 395 -12.24 2.30 -17.42
C SER A 395 -11.22 1.90 -16.34
N THR A 396 -10.68 0.69 -16.44
CA THR A 396 -9.57 0.23 -15.60
C THR A 396 -8.29 0.13 -16.44
N GLY A 397 -7.21 0.68 -15.91
CA GLY A 397 -5.87 0.54 -16.46
C GLY A 397 -4.92 -0.18 -15.52
N LEU A 398 -3.76 -0.50 -16.06
CA LEU A 398 -2.64 -1.14 -15.37
C LEU A 398 -1.42 -0.24 -15.47
N ALA A 399 -0.73 -0.06 -14.34
CA ALA A 399 0.62 0.48 -14.30
C ALA A 399 1.55 -0.52 -13.62
N THR A 400 2.81 -0.56 -14.02
CA THR A 400 3.77 -1.55 -13.53
C THR A 400 5.01 -0.90 -12.95
N LEU A 401 5.63 -1.56 -11.98
CA LEU A 401 6.88 -1.14 -11.36
C LEU A 401 7.73 -2.39 -11.08
N ARG A 402 9.05 -2.26 -11.12
CA ARG A 402 9.96 -3.27 -10.57
C ARG A 402 9.53 -3.67 -9.16
N ARG A 403 9.58 -4.94 -8.77
CA ARG A 403 9.35 -5.39 -7.38
C ARG A 403 10.27 -4.62 -6.43
N ASP A 404 9.72 -4.06 -5.34
CA ASP A 404 10.38 -3.15 -4.39
C ASP A 404 10.90 -1.83 -5.00
N GLY A 405 10.58 -1.54 -6.24
CA GLY A 405 11.16 -0.48 -7.04
C GLY A 405 10.72 0.95 -6.70
N PHE A 406 10.06 1.19 -5.58
CA PHE A 406 9.54 2.52 -5.20
C PHE A 406 10.65 3.56 -5.02
N ALA A 407 11.74 3.16 -4.37
CA ALA A 407 12.93 3.97 -4.16
C ALA A 407 14.18 3.10 -4.22
N SER A 408 15.29 3.68 -4.63
CA SER A 408 16.61 3.05 -4.59
C SER A 408 17.64 3.97 -3.96
N MET A 409 18.67 3.37 -3.37
CA MET A 409 19.87 4.06 -2.92
C MET A 409 20.93 3.93 -4.03
N ASP A 410 21.28 5.05 -4.66
CA ASP A 410 22.03 5.09 -5.90
C ASP A 410 23.46 5.59 -5.71
N TRP A 411 24.39 5.01 -6.47
CA TRP A 411 25.71 5.56 -6.72
C TRP A 411 26.03 5.52 -8.21
N ARG A 412 26.50 6.67 -8.74
CA ARG A 412 26.93 6.82 -10.15
C ARG A 412 28.33 7.44 -10.20
N ARG A 413 29.18 6.93 -11.09
CA ARG A 413 30.56 7.42 -11.26
C ARG A 413 30.65 8.89 -11.72
N ASP A 414 29.65 9.37 -12.45
CA ASP A 414 29.61 10.73 -12.98
C ASP A 414 29.11 11.80 -11.99
N ASP A 415 28.69 11.39 -10.80
CA ASP A 415 28.30 12.32 -9.76
C ASP A 415 29.53 13.15 -9.32
N ARG A 416 29.49 14.46 -9.53
CA ARG A 416 30.55 15.43 -9.15
C ARG A 416 30.75 15.59 -7.64
N ARG A 417 30.35 14.61 -6.86
CA ARG A 417 30.43 14.60 -5.39
C ARG A 417 31.84 14.29 -4.93
N PRO A 418 32.20 14.76 -3.73
CA PRO A 418 33.48 14.38 -3.12
C PRO A 418 33.55 12.85 -3.07
N ARG A 419 34.47 12.28 -3.82
CA ARG A 419 34.76 10.85 -3.74
C ARG A 419 35.24 10.57 -2.33
N VAL A 420 34.45 9.82 -1.57
CA VAL A 420 34.93 9.25 -0.32
C VAL A 420 35.95 8.19 -0.71
N LEU A 421 37.20 8.64 -0.82
CA LEU A 421 38.32 7.71 -0.94
C LEU A 421 38.38 6.98 0.39
N SER A 422 37.89 5.73 0.44
CA SER A 422 38.24 4.87 1.55
C SER A 422 39.76 4.79 1.62
N ARG A 423 40.34 4.60 2.82
CA ARG A 423 41.81 4.39 3.00
C ARG A 423 42.35 3.25 2.10
N SER A 424 41.48 2.44 1.50
CA SER A 424 41.78 1.33 0.58
C SER A 424 41.70 1.70 -0.91
N GLY A 425 41.54 2.98 -1.29
CA GLY A 425 41.51 3.42 -2.71
C GLY A 425 40.30 3.00 -3.53
N ILE A 426 39.21 2.56 -2.89
CA ILE A 426 38.01 2.03 -3.56
C ILE A 426 37.10 3.17 -3.99
N GLN A 427 36.76 3.21 -5.28
CA GLN A 427 35.75 4.09 -5.84
C GLN A 427 34.36 3.52 -5.51
N GLY A 428 33.41 4.38 -5.06
CA GLY A 428 32.05 3.97 -4.76
C GLY A 428 31.47 4.70 -3.55
N GLY A 429 30.16 4.51 -3.33
CA GLY A 429 29.46 4.98 -2.14
C GLY A 429 29.17 3.83 -1.17
N PHE A 430 28.67 4.18 0.00
CA PHE A 430 28.28 3.20 1.00
C PHE A 430 26.98 3.60 1.73
N LEU A 431 26.31 2.60 2.29
CA LEU A 431 25.20 2.73 3.22
C LEU A 431 25.45 1.76 4.39
N THR A 432 25.34 2.26 5.61
CA THR A 432 25.40 1.45 6.84
C THR A 432 24.04 1.46 7.52
N THR A 433 23.55 0.27 7.85
CA THR A 433 22.28 0.16 8.60
C THR A 433 22.49 0.58 10.06
N ARG A 434 21.41 0.99 10.70
CA ARG A 434 21.31 0.95 12.17
C ARG A 434 21.55 -0.47 12.66
N THR A 435 21.67 -0.64 13.98
CA THR A 435 21.82 -1.96 14.59
C THR A 435 20.55 -2.79 14.33
N ILE A 436 20.73 -3.95 13.74
CA ILE A 436 19.68 -4.91 13.39
C ILE A 436 19.90 -6.26 14.07
N THR A 437 18.83 -7.06 14.15
CA THR A 437 18.87 -8.49 14.46
C THR A 437 18.06 -9.28 13.44
N PHE A 438 18.44 -10.54 13.22
CA PHE A 438 17.74 -11.48 12.34
C PHE A 438 17.91 -12.92 12.84
N SER A 439 16.99 -13.79 12.45
CA SER A 439 17.01 -15.24 12.71
C SER A 439 17.40 -16.06 11.48
N GLY A 440 17.38 -15.47 10.29
CA GLY A 440 17.69 -16.12 9.02
C GLY A 440 19.18 -16.42 8.83
N SER A 441 19.50 -17.05 7.70
CA SER A 441 20.88 -17.49 7.38
C SER A 441 21.37 -17.11 6.00
N HIS A 442 20.50 -16.47 5.18
CA HIS A 442 20.81 -16.13 3.79
C HIS A 442 20.46 -14.67 3.50
N LEU A 443 21.48 -13.85 3.24
CA LEU A 443 21.27 -12.46 2.84
C LEU A 443 20.93 -12.37 1.36
N PHE A 444 19.88 -11.63 1.05
CA PHE A 444 19.47 -11.30 -0.30
C PHE A 444 19.37 -9.79 -0.49
N VAL A 445 19.50 -9.37 -1.73
CA VAL A 445 19.28 -7.97 -2.14
C VAL A 445 18.43 -7.91 -3.40
N ASN A 446 17.68 -6.82 -3.53
CA ASN A 446 17.13 -6.35 -4.79
C ASN A 446 18.01 -5.20 -5.25
N ALA A 447 18.73 -5.38 -6.36
CA ALA A 447 19.69 -4.41 -6.86
C ALA A 447 19.84 -4.47 -8.39
N ASP A 448 20.24 -3.34 -8.96
CA ASP A 448 20.65 -3.20 -10.37
C ASP A 448 22.07 -2.62 -10.37
N VAL A 449 23.08 -3.47 -10.62
CA VAL A 449 24.49 -3.16 -10.41
C VAL A 449 25.28 -3.33 -11.69
N ALA A 450 25.70 -2.21 -12.27
CA ALA A 450 26.59 -2.19 -13.44
C ALA A 450 28.07 -2.34 -13.04
N GLY A 451 28.47 -1.76 -11.91
CA GLY A 451 29.80 -1.91 -11.33
C GLY A 451 29.88 -3.11 -10.37
N GLU A 452 29.97 -2.87 -9.08
CA GLU A 452 29.90 -3.96 -8.08
C GLU A 452 29.21 -3.53 -6.78
N LEU A 453 28.51 -4.50 -6.16
CA LEU A 453 28.02 -4.39 -4.80
C LEU A 453 28.75 -5.43 -3.92
N ARG A 454 29.30 -4.99 -2.81
CA ARG A 454 29.83 -5.84 -1.75
C ARG A 454 29.27 -5.44 -0.41
N ILE A 455 29.16 -6.41 0.50
CA ILE A 455 28.58 -6.18 1.83
C ILE A 455 29.56 -6.68 2.88
N GLU A 456 29.70 -5.91 3.95
CA GLU A 456 30.39 -6.35 5.17
C GLU A 456 29.43 -6.31 6.36
N VAL A 457 29.72 -7.14 7.35
CA VAL A 457 28.98 -7.15 8.62
C VAL A 457 29.85 -6.55 9.72
N LEU A 458 29.27 -5.60 10.44
CA LEU A 458 29.92 -4.89 11.53
C LEU A 458 29.25 -5.28 12.87
N ASP A 459 30.03 -5.21 13.94
CA ASP A 459 29.50 -5.24 15.31
C ASP A 459 28.82 -3.89 15.66
N GLU A 460 28.17 -3.81 16.82
CA GLU A 460 27.51 -2.58 17.29
C GLU A 460 28.45 -1.36 17.36
N SER A 461 29.75 -1.58 17.58
CA SER A 461 30.74 -0.52 17.62
C SER A 461 31.27 -0.09 16.25
N GLY A 462 30.77 -0.70 15.18
CA GLY A 462 31.19 -0.43 13.80
C GLY A 462 32.47 -1.14 13.35
N ARG A 463 32.96 -2.13 14.11
CA ARG A 463 34.11 -2.93 13.73
C ARG A 463 33.70 -4.12 12.88
N THR A 464 34.43 -4.37 11.80
CA THR A 464 34.17 -5.50 10.89
C THR A 464 34.31 -6.84 11.61
N ILE A 465 33.35 -7.72 11.44
CA ILE A 465 33.38 -9.10 11.91
C ILE A 465 34.14 -9.93 10.88
N ALA A 466 35.32 -10.45 11.25
CA ALA A 466 36.33 -10.98 10.35
C ALA A 466 35.88 -11.90 9.20
N PRO A 467 35.05 -12.94 9.34
CA PRO A 467 34.62 -13.74 8.18
C PRO A 467 33.78 -12.96 7.17
N PHE A 468 33.13 -11.86 7.60
CA PHE A 468 32.18 -11.07 6.82
C PHE A 468 32.75 -9.71 6.40
N ALA A 469 34.06 -9.62 6.26
CA ALA A 469 34.72 -8.43 5.73
C ALA A 469 34.36 -8.23 4.23
N ARG A 470 34.42 -6.98 3.78
CA ARG A 470 34.15 -6.59 2.39
C ARG A 470 34.96 -7.42 1.39
N GLU A 471 36.23 -7.64 1.66
CA GLU A 471 37.18 -8.37 0.80
C GLU A 471 36.76 -9.83 0.62
N ASN A 472 36.13 -10.41 1.62
CA ASN A 472 35.62 -11.78 1.60
C ASN A 472 34.25 -11.90 0.93
N CYS A 473 33.51 -10.79 0.73
CA CYS A 473 32.24 -10.78 0.06
C CYS A 473 32.43 -11.01 -1.44
N LYS A 474 31.73 -11.98 -2.02
CA LYS A 474 31.68 -12.17 -3.47
C LYS A 474 30.99 -10.96 -4.09
N PRO A 475 31.58 -10.30 -5.10
CA PRO A 475 30.98 -9.12 -5.71
C PRO A 475 29.73 -9.50 -6.49
N LEU A 476 28.65 -8.76 -6.28
CA LEU A 476 27.46 -8.83 -7.11
C LEU A 476 27.60 -7.84 -8.27
N ARG A 477 27.41 -8.32 -9.51
CA ARG A 477 27.38 -7.55 -10.76
C ARG A 477 26.21 -8.06 -11.60
N ALA A 478 24.99 -7.70 -11.19
CA ALA A 478 23.77 -8.17 -11.85
C ALA A 478 22.61 -7.22 -11.59
N ASN A 479 21.62 -7.27 -12.49
CA ASN A 479 20.28 -6.76 -12.26
C ASN A 479 19.40 -7.91 -11.79
N SER A 480 19.02 -7.91 -10.51
CA SER A 480 18.20 -8.98 -9.92
C SER A 480 17.33 -8.45 -8.79
N THR A 481 16.09 -8.89 -8.73
CA THR A 481 15.16 -8.60 -7.63
C THR A 481 15.36 -9.54 -6.44
N ARG A 482 16.25 -10.57 -6.56
CA ARG A 482 16.51 -11.59 -5.52
C ARG A 482 17.92 -12.18 -5.68
N ALA A 483 18.94 -11.35 -5.53
CA ALA A 483 20.32 -11.79 -5.58
C ALA A 483 20.81 -12.21 -4.20
N ARG A 484 21.34 -13.44 -4.08
CA ARG A 484 21.94 -13.93 -2.84
C ARG A 484 23.36 -13.39 -2.68
N ILE A 485 23.67 -12.93 -1.47
CA ILE A 485 24.99 -12.46 -1.09
C ILE A 485 25.73 -13.56 -0.31
N GLU A 486 26.99 -13.77 -0.67
CA GLU A 486 27.85 -14.80 -0.08
C GLU A 486 29.24 -14.24 0.25
N TRP A 487 29.85 -14.81 1.27
CA TRP A 487 31.24 -14.59 1.64
C TRP A 487 32.08 -15.85 1.37
N ALA A 488 33.37 -15.67 1.08
CA ALA A 488 34.29 -16.78 0.81
C ALA A 488 34.44 -17.72 2.02
N ALA A 489 34.31 -17.18 3.23
CA ALA A 489 34.29 -17.91 4.48
C ALA A 489 33.18 -17.35 5.39
N GLY A 490 32.63 -18.20 6.25
CA GLY A 490 31.56 -17.82 7.18
C GLY A 490 30.17 -18.07 6.62
N ALA A 491 29.31 -18.61 7.47
CA ALA A 491 27.86 -18.74 7.21
C ALA A 491 27.13 -17.67 8.00
N LEU A 492 26.35 -16.82 7.34
CA LEU A 492 25.64 -15.69 7.97
C LEU A 492 24.79 -16.13 9.16
N GLY A 493 24.23 -17.35 9.12
CA GLY A 493 23.47 -17.94 10.22
C GLY A 493 24.21 -18.02 11.56
N SER A 494 25.57 -17.97 11.56
CA SER A 494 26.35 -17.88 12.81
C SER A 494 26.17 -16.55 13.56
N LEU A 495 25.57 -15.55 12.89
CA LEU A 495 25.26 -14.25 13.47
C LEU A 495 23.77 -14.11 13.85
N ALA A 496 22.95 -15.17 13.67
CA ALA A 496 21.55 -15.16 14.04
C ALA A 496 21.35 -14.76 15.51
N GLY A 497 20.43 -13.84 15.78
CA GLY A 497 20.16 -13.28 17.09
C GLY A 497 21.19 -12.29 17.63
N ARG A 498 22.33 -12.11 16.94
CA ARG A 498 23.34 -11.11 17.32
C ARG A 498 22.95 -9.73 16.82
N ARG A 499 23.35 -8.72 17.56
CA ARG A 499 23.23 -7.32 17.16
C ARG A 499 24.38 -6.97 16.22
N VAL A 500 24.04 -6.61 15.00
CA VAL A 500 25.03 -6.31 13.95
C VAL A 500 24.53 -5.14 13.10
N LYS A 501 25.44 -4.60 12.28
CA LYS A 501 25.12 -3.65 11.22
C LYS A 501 25.56 -4.24 9.89
N LEU A 502 24.85 -3.93 8.82
CA LEU A 502 25.27 -4.24 7.45
C LEU A 502 25.78 -2.96 6.79
N ARG A 503 26.96 -3.05 6.14
CA ARG A 503 27.45 -1.96 5.30
C ARG A 503 27.52 -2.42 3.86
N PHE A 504 26.74 -1.74 3.02
CA PHE A 504 26.66 -1.94 1.59
C PHE A 504 27.64 -1.00 0.89
N TRP A 505 28.57 -1.54 0.12
CA TRP A 505 29.50 -0.81 -0.72
C TRP A 505 29.06 -0.94 -2.17
N LEU A 506 28.63 0.17 -2.78
CA LEU A 506 28.08 0.20 -4.12
C LEU A 506 28.95 1.05 -5.04
N ASP A 507 29.38 0.46 -6.15
CA ASP A 507 30.01 1.14 -7.26
C ASP A 507 29.12 0.97 -8.49
N GLU A 508 28.60 2.09 -9.02
CA GLU A 508 27.74 2.19 -10.20
C GLU A 508 26.53 1.24 -10.19
N GLY A 509 25.46 1.67 -9.51
CA GLY A 509 24.23 0.86 -9.41
C GLY A 509 23.19 1.47 -8.52
N ARG A 510 22.15 0.66 -8.26
CA ARG A 510 20.98 0.95 -7.45
C ARG A 510 20.71 -0.19 -6.48
N LEU A 511 20.48 0.13 -5.22
CA LEU A 511 20.07 -0.82 -4.18
C LEU A 511 18.64 -0.48 -3.74
N TYR A 512 17.68 -1.38 -4.00
CA TYR A 512 16.26 -1.19 -3.70
C TYR A 512 15.86 -1.74 -2.34
N ALA A 513 16.29 -2.94 -2.00
CA ALA A 513 15.94 -3.61 -0.76
C ALA A 513 16.98 -4.67 -0.37
N PHE A 514 16.93 -5.09 0.90
CA PHE A 514 17.64 -6.26 1.39
C PHE A 514 16.80 -7.04 2.40
N TRP A 515 17.10 -8.32 2.62
CA TRP A 515 16.48 -9.14 3.68
C TRP A 515 17.34 -10.34 4.02
N VAL A 516 17.10 -10.92 5.19
CA VAL A 516 17.76 -12.14 5.62
C VAL A 516 16.75 -13.27 5.70
N SER A 517 16.79 -14.17 4.74
CA SER A 517 15.89 -15.32 4.65
C SER A 517 16.35 -16.49 5.50
N ALA A 518 15.40 -17.25 6.03
CA ALA A 518 15.65 -18.56 6.64
C ALA A 518 15.98 -19.62 5.58
N TRP A 519 15.59 -19.37 4.32
CA TRP A 519 15.67 -20.34 3.23
C TRP A 519 16.63 -19.88 2.12
N PRO A 520 17.33 -20.83 1.49
CA PRO A 520 18.23 -20.51 0.38
C PRO A 520 17.51 -20.02 -0.90
N SER A 521 16.21 -20.23 -0.99
CA SER A 521 15.34 -19.74 -2.07
C SER A 521 14.94 -18.28 -1.92
N GLY A 522 15.06 -17.71 -0.72
CA GLY A 522 14.95 -16.27 -0.48
C GLY A 522 13.54 -15.77 -0.15
N GLU A 523 12.65 -16.60 0.36
CA GLU A 523 11.35 -16.17 0.87
C GLU A 523 11.54 -15.16 2.01
N SER A 524 10.80 -14.06 1.98
CA SER A 524 11.01 -12.91 2.88
C SER A 524 10.15 -12.94 4.14
N ARG A 525 9.12 -13.78 4.20
CA ARG A 525 8.03 -13.71 5.19
C ARG A 525 7.27 -12.38 5.17
N GLY A 526 7.46 -11.57 4.15
CA GLY A 526 6.81 -10.29 4.00
C GLY A 526 5.35 -10.41 3.58
N ALA A 527 4.57 -9.39 3.85
CA ALA A 527 3.20 -9.29 3.36
C ALA A 527 3.19 -9.06 1.84
N VAL A 528 2.25 -9.66 1.13
CA VAL A 528 2.23 -9.65 -0.35
C VAL A 528 1.09 -8.83 -0.95
N ALA A 529 0.58 -7.84 -0.22
CA ALA A 529 -0.48 -6.94 -0.68
C ALA A 529 -1.67 -7.69 -1.30
N GLY A 530 -2.03 -7.48 -2.57
CA GLY A 530 -3.06 -8.22 -3.29
C GLY A 530 -2.69 -9.64 -3.71
N GLY A 531 -1.56 -10.19 -3.22
CA GLY A 531 -1.09 -11.53 -3.54
C GLY A 531 -0.28 -11.59 -4.84
N GLY A 532 -0.18 -12.80 -5.40
CA GLY A 532 0.48 -13.06 -6.69
C GLY A 532 0.61 -14.56 -6.96
N PRO A 533 0.87 -14.95 -8.23
CA PRO A 533 0.92 -16.37 -8.63
C PRO A 533 1.95 -17.22 -7.88
N GLU A 534 2.98 -16.61 -7.35
CA GLU A 534 4.08 -17.30 -6.66
C GLU A 534 3.80 -17.52 -5.16
N PHE A 535 2.74 -16.91 -4.61
CA PHE A 535 2.46 -16.93 -3.18
C PHE A 535 1.28 -17.84 -2.83
N PRO A 536 1.48 -18.81 -1.91
CA PRO A 536 0.41 -19.70 -1.47
C PRO A 536 -0.59 -19.03 -0.52
N GLY A 537 -0.26 -17.84 -0.01
CA GLY A 537 -1.02 -17.11 1.00
C GLY A 537 -0.66 -15.64 1.08
N PRO A 538 -1.01 -14.96 2.18
CA PRO A 538 -0.86 -13.52 2.35
C PRO A 538 0.59 -13.08 2.70
N PHE A 539 1.51 -14.02 2.80
CA PHE A 539 2.93 -13.80 3.09
C PHE A 539 3.82 -14.56 2.11
N ASP A 540 5.02 -14.04 1.89
CA ASP A 540 6.09 -14.68 1.11
C ASP A 540 6.74 -15.79 1.94
N ASP A 541 5.98 -16.89 2.15
CA ASP A 541 6.39 -18.06 2.90
C ASP A 541 6.50 -19.29 1.98
N ARG A 542 7.30 -20.28 2.40
CA ARG A 542 7.25 -21.58 1.76
C ARG A 542 5.90 -22.24 1.95
N PRO A 543 5.38 -22.92 0.91
CA PRO A 543 4.27 -23.84 1.12
C PRO A 543 4.63 -24.81 2.23
N ALA A 544 3.71 -25.04 3.17
CA ALA A 544 3.87 -26.11 4.14
C ALA A 544 4.14 -27.41 3.36
N SER A 545 5.22 -28.12 3.68
CA SER A 545 5.46 -29.45 3.15
C SER A 545 4.25 -30.31 3.45
N ARG A 546 3.56 -30.76 2.38
CA ARG A 546 2.42 -31.69 2.49
C ARG A 546 2.89 -33.03 3.02
#